data_d49aa7e9e4d6fba090632b6495cb7b8e
#
_entry.id   d49aa7e9e4d6fba090632b6495cb7b8e
#
_cell.length_a   1.000
_cell.length_b   1.000
_cell.length_c   1.000
_cell.angle_alpha   90.00
_cell.angle_beta   90.00
_cell.angle_gamma   90.00
#
_symmetry.space_group_name_H-M   'P 1'
#
loop_
_entity.id
_entity.type
_entity.pdbx_description
1 polymer ?
#
loop_
_entity_poly.entity_id
_entity_poly.type
_entity_poly.pdbx_seq_one_letter_code
_entity_poly.pdbx_strand_id
1 'polypeptide(L)'
;MHQLTKKELLISGQSPLKPITADITFNDNNQLKPLVIFIHGFKGFKDWGPWPIVANKFAVEGFCFCKLNFSFNGITPNNLSEITDLEAFGYNNFSKELDDIDRLLAHLDANNLSDQLQIDLNEVYLIGHSRGGGISIIKTSEDSRIKKLVTWASVYDFATYFSPAELMYWKTHGVVYVKNSRTGQNFPMYYQFVEDFLRNEERFVIEKAISKVQQPTLFVHGTNDETVNINAAFQLKEWKPEAYLHVIERANHTFGGTHPFSEEKLPEDLENATDKTIEFLKE
;
A
#
# COMPACT_ATOMS: atom_id res chain seq x y z
N MET A 1 7.44 29.68 4.70
CA MET A 1 6.86 28.56 5.46
C MET A 1 6.04 27.76 4.47
N HIS A 2 6.22 26.43 4.42
CA HIS A 2 5.36 25.56 3.60
C HIS A 2 3.98 25.52 4.25
N GLN A 3 2.93 25.84 3.51
CA GLN A 3 1.56 25.68 3.95
C GLN A 3 1.09 24.29 3.52
N LEU A 4 1.25 23.29 4.40
CA LEU A 4 0.74 21.97 4.15
C LEU A 4 -0.78 21.95 4.26
N THR A 5 -1.41 21.38 3.25
CA THR A 5 -2.86 21.18 3.18
C THR A 5 -3.13 19.67 3.13
N LYS A 6 -4.11 19.23 3.92
CA LYS A 6 -4.63 17.86 3.89
C LYS A 6 -6.09 17.90 3.43
N LYS A 7 -6.41 17.14 2.39
CA LYS A 7 -7.78 16.96 1.89
C LYS A 7 -8.22 15.52 2.07
N GLU A 8 -9.33 15.34 2.74
CA GLU A 8 -9.96 14.03 2.93
C GLU A 8 -10.93 13.75 1.79
N LEU A 9 -10.92 12.52 1.31
CA LEU A 9 -11.75 12.03 0.21
C LEU A 9 -12.57 10.83 0.68
N LEU A 10 -13.83 10.83 0.28
CA LEU A 10 -14.73 9.70 0.41
C LEU A 10 -15.15 9.25 -1.00
N ILE A 11 -14.71 8.08 -1.40
CA ILE A 11 -14.84 7.59 -2.77
C ILE A 11 -15.75 6.36 -2.76
N SER A 12 -16.63 6.26 -3.75
CA SER A 12 -17.49 5.08 -3.88
C SER A 12 -16.66 3.82 -4.08
N GLY A 13 -16.71 2.90 -3.12
CA GLY A 13 -16.11 1.58 -3.22
C GLY A 13 -16.94 0.63 -4.08
N GLN A 14 -16.63 -0.66 -4.06
CA GLN A 14 -17.40 -1.70 -4.76
C GLN A 14 -18.82 -1.88 -4.19
N SER A 15 -19.03 -1.48 -2.96
CA SER A 15 -20.35 -1.42 -2.32
C SER A 15 -20.61 0.01 -1.83
N PRO A 16 -21.82 0.55 -1.99
CA PRO A 16 -22.16 1.88 -1.46
C PRO A 16 -21.96 2.02 0.04
N LEU A 17 -22.01 0.90 0.77
CA LEU A 17 -21.83 0.86 2.24
C LEU A 17 -20.35 0.69 2.66
N LYS A 18 -19.45 0.49 1.71
CA LYS A 18 -18.02 0.26 1.95
C LYS A 18 -17.21 1.24 1.08
N PRO A 19 -17.17 2.53 1.45
CA PRO A 19 -16.41 3.51 0.70
C PRO A 19 -14.90 3.34 0.90
N ILE A 20 -14.14 3.76 -0.09
CA ILE A 20 -12.71 4.02 0.04
C ILE A 20 -12.57 5.36 0.79
N THR A 21 -11.80 5.39 1.85
CA THR A 21 -11.42 6.66 2.49
C THR A 21 -9.96 6.96 2.15
N ALA A 22 -9.69 8.17 1.71
CA ALA A 22 -8.34 8.60 1.40
C ALA A 22 -8.07 10.00 1.94
N ASP A 23 -6.81 10.37 2.04
CA ASP A 23 -6.41 11.76 2.19
C ASP A 23 -5.19 12.06 1.32
N ILE A 24 -5.12 13.31 0.89
CA ILE A 24 -4.00 13.83 0.10
C ILE A 24 -3.38 15.00 0.87
N THR A 25 -2.08 14.86 1.16
CA THR A 25 -1.29 15.90 1.79
C THR A 25 -0.36 16.52 0.74
N PHE A 26 -0.36 17.84 0.63
CA PHE A 26 0.47 18.57 -0.32
C PHE A 26 0.82 19.97 0.18
N ASN A 27 1.85 20.58 -0.42
CA ASN A 27 2.17 21.99 -0.20
C ASN A 27 1.32 22.86 -1.14
N ASP A 28 0.42 23.64 -0.59
CA ASP A 28 -0.49 24.51 -1.34
C ASP A 28 0.23 25.76 -1.84
N ASN A 29 0.70 25.70 -3.09
CA ASN A 29 1.48 26.77 -3.74
C ASN A 29 1.06 27.03 -5.20
N ASN A 30 -0.12 26.53 -5.61
CA ASN A 30 -0.66 26.65 -6.96
C ASN A 30 0.23 26.03 -8.08
N GLN A 31 1.07 25.05 -7.75
CA GLN A 31 1.87 24.29 -8.72
C GLN A 31 1.40 22.85 -8.78
N LEU A 32 1.29 22.30 -9.98
CA LEU A 32 1.04 20.86 -10.17
C LEU A 32 2.22 20.06 -9.64
N LYS A 33 1.93 18.94 -9.03
CA LYS A 33 2.89 18.04 -8.35
C LYS A 33 2.63 16.59 -8.70
N PRO A 34 3.68 15.78 -8.82
CA PRO A 34 3.53 14.34 -8.94
C PRO A 34 2.68 13.76 -7.81
N LEU A 35 1.84 12.79 -8.14
CA LEU A 35 1.01 12.06 -7.18
C LEU A 35 1.74 10.81 -6.71
N VAL A 36 1.99 10.69 -5.43
CA VAL A 36 2.45 9.46 -4.78
C VAL A 36 1.26 8.81 -4.09
N ILE A 37 0.92 7.59 -4.46
CA ILE A 37 -0.13 6.79 -3.80
C ILE A 37 0.54 5.73 -2.92
N PHE A 38 0.27 5.78 -1.63
CA PHE A 38 0.76 4.82 -0.65
C PHE A 38 -0.24 3.71 -0.39
N ILE A 39 0.17 2.47 -0.66
CA ILE A 39 -0.61 1.25 -0.53
C ILE A 39 -0.15 0.49 0.71
N HIS A 40 -1.00 0.44 1.74
CA HIS A 40 -0.71 -0.24 2.99
C HIS A 40 -0.74 -1.77 2.88
N GLY A 41 -0.11 -2.46 3.83
CA GLY A 41 -0.09 -3.91 3.92
C GLY A 41 -1.32 -4.53 4.60
N PHE A 42 -1.28 -5.83 4.81
CA PHE A 42 -2.30 -6.60 5.51
C PHE A 42 -2.45 -6.12 6.96
N LYS A 43 -3.68 -5.94 7.41
CA LYS A 43 -4.04 -5.32 8.70
C LYS A 43 -3.57 -3.86 8.85
N GLY A 44 -3.09 -3.26 7.77
CA GLY A 44 -2.73 -1.85 7.73
C GLY A 44 -3.90 -0.94 7.41
N PHE A 45 -3.69 0.35 7.55
CA PHE A 45 -4.61 1.41 7.17
C PHE A 45 -3.85 2.73 6.96
N LYS A 46 -4.51 3.71 6.34
CA LYS A 46 -3.86 4.96 5.90
C LYS A 46 -3.17 5.77 7.00
N ASP A 47 -3.70 5.74 8.22
CA ASP A 47 -3.17 6.49 9.36
C ASP A 47 -2.48 5.59 10.40
N TRP A 48 -2.07 4.38 9.99
CA TRP A 48 -1.31 3.49 10.86
C TRP A 48 0.06 4.09 11.19
N GLY A 49 0.37 4.20 12.47
CA GLY A 49 1.69 4.61 12.95
C GLY A 49 2.17 5.94 12.37
N PRO A 50 3.42 6.01 11.87
CA PRO A 50 4.04 7.24 11.40
C PRO A 50 3.66 7.65 9.96
N TRP A 51 2.75 6.98 9.25
CA TRP A 51 2.39 7.30 7.85
C TRP A 51 1.94 8.76 7.65
N PRO A 52 1.24 9.42 8.62
CA PRO A 52 0.94 10.84 8.49
C PRO A 52 2.19 11.75 8.45
N ILE A 53 3.26 11.38 9.18
CA ILE A 53 4.52 12.14 9.17
C ILE A 53 5.26 11.91 7.85
N VAL A 54 5.25 10.66 7.33
CA VAL A 54 5.77 10.34 5.98
C VAL A 54 5.07 11.22 4.94
N ALA A 55 3.72 11.31 4.97
CA ALA A 55 2.96 12.13 4.04
C ALA A 55 3.38 13.60 4.09
N ASN A 56 3.59 14.16 5.28
CA ASN A 56 4.05 15.54 5.44
C ASN A 56 5.45 15.73 4.83
N LYS A 57 6.36 14.77 5.02
CA LYS A 57 7.73 14.84 4.46
C LYS A 57 7.70 14.85 2.92
N PHE A 58 6.92 13.98 2.28
CA PHE A 58 6.72 14.01 0.84
C PHE A 58 6.11 15.32 0.34
N ALA A 59 5.13 15.86 1.06
CA ALA A 59 4.48 17.12 0.69
C ALA A 59 5.45 18.32 0.75
N VAL A 60 6.33 18.37 1.74
CA VAL A 60 7.40 19.37 1.85
C VAL A 60 8.36 19.26 0.66
N GLU A 61 8.63 18.05 0.20
CA GLU A 61 9.54 17.74 -0.90
C GLU A 61 8.91 17.90 -2.30
N GLY A 62 7.67 18.38 -2.37
CA GLY A 62 7.02 18.79 -3.62
C GLY A 62 6.14 17.73 -4.26
N PHE A 63 5.64 16.74 -3.50
CA PHE A 63 4.70 15.74 -3.96
C PHE A 63 3.29 15.97 -3.40
N CYS A 64 2.28 15.48 -4.10
CA CYS A 64 0.97 15.19 -3.53
C CYS A 64 1.01 13.75 -3.00
N PHE A 65 0.92 13.56 -1.69
CA PHE A 65 0.99 12.23 -1.08
C PHE A 65 -0.40 11.75 -0.67
N CYS A 66 -0.88 10.71 -1.35
CA CYS A 66 -2.19 10.10 -1.12
C CYS A 66 -2.04 8.82 -0.31
N LYS A 67 -2.73 8.75 0.83
CA LYS A 67 -2.91 7.52 1.60
C LYS A 67 -4.36 7.09 1.48
N LEU A 68 -4.62 5.80 1.25
CA LEU A 68 -5.99 5.28 1.19
C LEU A 68 -6.22 4.13 2.18
N ASN A 69 -7.46 3.98 2.60
CA ASN A 69 -8.00 2.75 3.16
C ASN A 69 -8.79 2.06 2.07
N PHE A 70 -8.47 0.82 1.78
CA PHE A 70 -9.27 0.00 0.88
C PHE A 70 -10.70 -0.16 1.41
N SER A 71 -11.66 -0.27 0.51
CA SER A 71 -13.09 -0.36 0.84
C SER A 71 -13.44 -1.53 1.76
N PHE A 72 -12.62 -2.58 1.77
CA PHE A 72 -12.80 -3.77 2.58
C PHE A 72 -11.67 -4.01 3.61
N ASN A 73 -10.85 -3.01 3.95
CA ASN A 73 -9.81 -3.21 4.97
C ASN A 73 -10.32 -3.20 6.42
N GLY A 74 -11.64 -2.98 6.61
CA GLY A 74 -12.28 -2.97 7.93
C GLY A 74 -12.22 -1.64 8.67
N ILE A 75 -11.62 -0.60 8.07
CA ILE A 75 -11.71 0.79 8.56
C ILE A 75 -13.03 1.40 8.08
N THR A 76 -13.65 2.21 8.93
CA THR A 76 -14.89 2.90 8.58
C THR A 76 -14.70 4.41 8.61
N PRO A 77 -15.53 5.20 7.90
CA PRO A 77 -15.46 6.66 7.96
C PRO A 77 -15.63 7.23 9.38
N ASN A 78 -16.29 6.49 10.26
CA ASN A 78 -16.52 6.90 11.64
C ASN A 78 -15.40 6.49 12.61
N ASN A 79 -14.50 5.60 12.19
CA ASN A 79 -13.32 5.20 12.96
C ASN A 79 -12.16 4.92 11.99
N LEU A 80 -11.27 5.90 11.86
CA LEU A 80 -10.13 5.85 10.94
C LEU A 80 -8.85 5.30 11.58
N SER A 81 -8.88 4.99 12.88
CA SER A 81 -7.70 4.59 13.66
C SER A 81 -7.64 3.10 13.99
N GLU A 82 -8.73 2.37 13.79
CA GLU A 82 -8.81 0.94 14.12
C GLU A 82 -9.70 0.17 13.14
N ILE A 83 -9.36 -1.10 12.91
CA ILE A 83 -10.19 -2.03 12.15
C ILE A 83 -11.38 -2.45 13.03
N THR A 84 -12.57 -1.97 12.70
CA THR A 84 -13.81 -2.21 13.46
C THR A 84 -14.86 -2.98 12.67
N ASP A 85 -14.87 -2.87 11.34
CA ASP A 85 -15.77 -3.62 10.46
C ASP A 85 -15.13 -4.96 10.07
N LEU A 86 -15.26 -5.94 10.96
CA LEU A 86 -14.68 -7.26 10.76
C LEU A 86 -15.31 -8.02 9.61
N GLU A 87 -16.57 -7.76 9.32
CA GLU A 87 -17.24 -8.38 8.17
C GLU A 87 -16.63 -7.89 6.85
N ALA A 88 -16.46 -6.58 6.69
CA ALA A 88 -15.76 -6.03 5.54
C ALA A 88 -14.34 -6.60 5.44
N PHE A 89 -13.58 -6.60 6.55
CA PHE A 89 -12.23 -7.16 6.58
C PHE A 89 -12.19 -8.62 6.09
N GLY A 90 -13.15 -9.44 6.54
CA GLY A 90 -13.26 -10.85 6.15
C GLY A 90 -13.57 -11.05 4.67
N TYR A 91 -14.27 -10.09 4.05
CA TYR A 91 -14.60 -10.10 2.62
C TYR A 91 -13.57 -9.39 1.73
N ASN A 92 -12.46 -8.90 2.29
CA ASN A 92 -11.38 -8.34 1.47
C ASN A 92 -10.70 -9.41 0.59
N ASN A 93 -10.15 -9.00 -0.56
CA ASN A 93 -9.33 -9.83 -1.43
C ASN A 93 -8.46 -8.96 -2.36
N PHE A 94 -7.56 -9.59 -3.11
CA PHE A 94 -6.61 -8.87 -3.96
C PHE A 94 -7.27 -8.12 -5.12
N SER A 95 -8.32 -8.72 -5.73
CA SER A 95 -9.07 -8.04 -6.81
C SER A 95 -9.71 -6.74 -6.33
N LYS A 96 -10.26 -6.72 -5.11
CA LYS A 96 -10.85 -5.52 -4.52
C LYS A 96 -9.82 -4.42 -4.28
N GLU A 97 -8.64 -4.80 -3.77
CA GLU A 97 -7.57 -3.84 -3.53
C GLU A 97 -7.08 -3.19 -4.83
N LEU A 98 -6.97 -3.97 -5.92
CA LEU A 98 -6.60 -3.46 -7.25
C LEU A 98 -7.70 -2.55 -7.85
N ASP A 99 -8.98 -2.94 -7.72
CA ASP A 99 -10.11 -2.13 -8.19
C ASP A 99 -10.24 -0.81 -7.42
N ASP A 100 -9.97 -0.80 -6.13
CA ASP A 100 -10.01 0.41 -5.31
C ASP A 100 -8.96 1.44 -5.76
N ILE A 101 -7.79 1.00 -6.21
CA ILE A 101 -6.78 1.90 -6.80
C ILE A 101 -7.31 2.52 -8.11
N ASP A 102 -7.98 1.73 -8.96
CA ASP A 102 -8.60 2.26 -10.18
C ASP A 102 -9.68 3.29 -9.87
N ARG A 103 -10.51 3.02 -8.87
CA ARG A 103 -11.55 3.95 -8.41
C ARG A 103 -10.97 5.25 -7.87
N LEU A 104 -9.87 5.18 -7.11
CA LEU A 104 -9.17 6.38 -6.65
C LEU A 104 -8.70 7.22 -7.84
N LEU A 105 -7.99 6.62 -8.79
CA LEU A 105 -7.47 7.33 -9.97
C LEU A 105 -8.60 7.92 -10.83
N ALA A 106 -9.67 7.16 -11.05
CA ALA A 106 -10.84 7.65 -11.79
C ALA A 106 -11.54 8.80 -11.05
N HIS A 107 -11.60 8.76 -9.72
CA HIS A 107 -12.19 9.83 -8.92
C HIS A 107 -11.37 11.12 -9.00
N LEU A 108 -10.04 11.02 -8.98
CA LEU A 108 -9.14 12.18 -9.10
C LEU A 108 -9.19 12.83 -10.48
N ASP A 109 -9.41 12.04 -11.54
CA ASP A 109 -9.58 12.53 -12.91
C ASP A 109 -10.97 13.17 -13.13
N ALA A 110 -11.97 12.72 -12.39
CA ALA A 110 -13.33 13.23 -12.51
C ALA A 110 -13.46 14.66 -11.96
N ASN A 111 -14.25 15.51 -12.64
CA ASN A 111 -14.61 16.87 -12.18
C ASN A 111 -13.43 17.83 -11.94
N ASN A 112 -12.30 17.60 -12.61
CA ASN A 112 -11.07 18.39 -12.42
C ASN A 112 -10.60 18.42 -10.96
N LEU A 113 -10.82 17.36 -10.22
CA LEU A 113 -10.40 17.29 -8.81
C LEU A 113 -8.88 17.30 -8.71
N SER A 114 -8.17 16.71 -9.68
CA SER A 114 -6.71 16.77 -9.75
C SER A 114 -6.19 18.20 -9.81
N ASP A 115 -6.80 19.08 -10.63
CA ASP A 115 -6.42 20.49 -10.71
C ASP A 115 -6.65 21.21 -9.38
N GLN A 116 -7.80 20.98 -8.73
CA GLN A 116 -8.13 21.58 -7.42
C GLN A 116 -7.14 21.15 -6.32
N LEU A 117 -6.58 19.94 -6.42
CA LEU A 117 -5.62 19.37 -5.50
C LEU A 117 -4.17 19.55 -5.98
N GLN A 118 -3.96 20.27 -7.09
CA GLN A 118 -2.63 20.54 -7.68
C GLN A 118 -1.87 19.25 -8.02
N ILE A 119 -2.56 18.24 -8.53
CA ILE A 119 -2.01 16.94 -8.90
C ILE A 119 -1.71 16.89 -10.40
N ASP A 120 -0.51 16.47 -10.74
CA ASP A 120 -0.18 16.07 -12.12
C ASP A 120 -0.46 14.57 -12.30
N LEU A 121 -1.57 14.24 -12.95
CA LEU A 121 -1.95 12.85 -13.24
C LEU A 121 -1.08 12.19 -14.34
N ASN A 122 -0.19 12.92 -14.99
CA ASN A 122 0.83 12.33 -15.88
C ASN A 122 2.01 11.77 -15.09
N GLU A 123 2.15 12.15 -13.82
CA GLU A 123 3.24 11.76 -12.93
C GLU A 123 2.66 11.06 -11.68
N VAL A 124 2.18 9.84 -11.86
CA VAL A 124 1.62 8.99 -10.78
C VAL A 124 2.63 7.93 -10.39
N TYR A 125 2.96 7.86 -9.11
CA TYR A 125 3.90 6.93 -8.53
C TYR A 125 3.23 6.06 -7.47
N LEU A 126 3.59 4.79 -7.36
CA LEU A 126 3.11 3.90 -6.30
C LEU A 126 4.23 3.61 -5.31
N ILE A 127 3.88 3.66 -4.02
CA ILE A 127 4.68 3.11 -2.93
C ILE A 127 3.83 2.05 -2.24
N GLY A 128 4.27 0.79 -2.26
CA GLY A 128 3.55 -0.30 -1.61
C GLY A 128 4.33 -0.89 -0.43
N HIS A 129 3.71 -0.98 0.74
CA HIS A 129 4.31 -1.62 1.92
C HIS A 129 3.79 -3.05 2.10
N SER A 130 4.69 -4.01 2.31
CA SER A 130 4.34 -5.40 2.63
C SER A 130 3.45 -6.03 1.53
N ARG A 131 2.23 -6.52 1.86
CA ARG A 131 1.24 -6.97 0.88
C ARG A 131 0.91 -5.89 -0.15
N GLY A 132 0.84 -4.64 0.28
CA GLY A 132 0.64 -3.50 -0.62
C GLY A 132 1.75 -3.35 -1.66
N GLY A 133 2.96 -3.83 -1.38
CA GLY A 133 4.05 -3.90 -2.36
C GLY A 133 3.74 -4.85 -3.51
N GLY A 134 3.27 -6.06 -3.20
CA GLY A 134 2.81 -7.02 -4.23
C GLY A 134 1.64 -6.48 -5.05
N ILE A 135 0.66 -5.84 -4.41
CA ILE A 135 -0.47 -5.16 -5.09
C ILE A 135 0.04 -4.05 -6.01
N SER A 136 1.01 -3.24 -5.54
CA SER A 136 1.60 -2.15 -6.34
C SER A 136 2.37 -2.67 -7.55
N ILE A 137 3.08 -3.80 -7.43
CA ILE A 137 3.76 -4.46 -8.54
C ILE A 137 2.75 -4.89 -9.61
N ILE A 138 1.69 -5.59 -9.22
CA ILE A 138 0.65 -6.03 -10.15
C ILE A 138 0.00 -4.81 -10.81
N LYS A 139 -0.41 -3.82 -10.02
CA LYS A 139 -1.03 -2.61 -10.53
C LYS A 139 -0.15 -1.87 -11.54
N THR A 140 1.14 -1.73 -11.24
CA THR A 140 2.09 -1.08 -12.16
C THR A 140 2.25 -1.85 -13.48
N SER A 141 2.19 -3.18 -13.43
CA SER A 141 2.27 -4.01 -14.64
C SER A 141 1.04 -3.91 -15.55
N GLU A 142 -0.10 -3.49 -15.00
CA GLU A 142 -1.40 -3.42 -15.69
C GLU A 142 -1.79 -1.99 -16.12
N ASP A 143 -1.20 -0.96 -15.51
CA ASP A 143 -1.65 0.42 -15.62
C ASP A 143 -0.53 1.38 -16.08
N SER A 144 -0.58 1.81 -17.31
CA SER A 144 0.42 2.71 -17.92
C SER A 144 0.41 4.14 -17.34
N ARG A 145 -0.59 4.51 -16.54
CA ARG A 145 -0.62 5.78 -15.82
C ARG A 145 0.46 5.84 -14.75
N ILE A 146 0.86 4.68 -14.19
CA ILE A 146 1.91 4.59 -13.19
C ILE A 146 3.27 4.79 -13.87
N LYS A 147 4.08 5.75 -13.37
CA LYS A 147 5.38 6.12 -13.96
C LYS A 147 6.57 5.61 -13.15
N LYS A 148 6.44 5.44 -11.84
CA LYS A 148 7.47 4.88 -10.97
C LYS A 148 6.86 3.96 -9.93
N LEU A 149 7.61 2.92 -9.55
CA LEU A 149 7.23 1.94 -8.55
C LEU A 149 8.26 1.91 -7.42
N VAL A 150 7.78 1.98 -6.19
CA VAL A 150 8.59 1.74 -4.99
C VAL A 150 7.91 0.67 -4.14
N THR A 151 8.67 -0.26 -3.59
CA THR A 151 8.15 -1.19 -2.60
C THR A 151 8.95 -1.12 -1.30
N TRP A 152 8.26 -1.14 -0.18
CA TRP A 152 8.80 -1.18 1.17
C TRP A 152 8.47 -2.52 1.80
N ALA A 153 9.49 -3.32 2.16
CA ALA A 153 9.32 -4.62 2.81
C ALA A 153 8.29 -5.52 2.10
N SER A 154 8.31 -5.55 0.76
CA SER A 154 7.28 -6.18 -0.07
C SER A 154 7.33 -7.69 -0.02
N VAL A 155 6.16 -8.32 -0.07
CA VAL A 155 6.04 -9.73 -0.43
C VAL A 155 6.44 -9.93 -1.90
N TYR A 156 6.95 -11.12 -2.23
CA TYR A 156 7.30 -11.52 -3.59
C TYR A 156 6.39 -12.62 -4.14
N ASP A 157 5.55 -13.20 -3.26
CA ASP A 157 4.64 -14.27 -3.62
C ASP A 157 3.38 -14.22 -2.76
N PHE A 158 2.21 -14.20 -3.40
CA PHE A 158 0.92 -14.27 -2.72
C PHE A 158 0.49 -15.71 -2.36
N ALA A 159 1.06 -16.72 -3.00
CA ALA A 159 0.75 -18.12 -2.68
C ALA A 159 1.20 -18.50 -1.27
N THR A 160 2.15 -17.77 -0.68
CA THR A 160 2.60 -17.98 0.71
C THR A 160 1.50 -17.80 1.76
N TYR A 161 0.39 -17.15 1.40
CA TYR A 161 -0.80 -17.06 2.29
C TYR A 161 -1.58 -18.37 2.41
N PHE A 162 -1.27 -19.39 1.60
CA PHE A 162 -2.09 -20.58 1.42
C PHE A 162 -1.28 -21.86 1.62
N SER A 163 -1.17 -22.37 2.85
CA SER A 163 -0.66 -23.73 3.04
C SER A 163 -1.73 -24.76 2.66
N PRO A 164 -1.35 -25.92 2.08
CA PRO A 164 -2.32 -26.95 1.68
C PRO A 164 -3.23 -27.44 2.81
N ALA A 165 -2.70 -27.55 4.03
CA ALA A 165 -3.46 -27.96 5.20
C ALA A 165 -4.50 -26.92 5.61
N GLU A 166 -4.10 -25.62 5.62
CA GLU A 166 -4.99 -24.51 5.91
C GLU A 166 -6.07 -24.34 4.86
N LEU A 167 -5.75 -24.54 3.58
CA LEU A 167 -6.72 -24.47 2.47
C LEU A 167 -7.88 -25.46 2.66
N MET A 168 -7.57 -26.70 3.05
CA MET A 168 -8.61 -27.70 3.28
C MET A 168 -9.51 -27.31 4.47
N TYR A 169 -8.91 -26.87 5.57
CA TYR A 169 -9.64 -26.37 6.74
C TYR A 169 -10.53 -25.18 6.36
N TRP A 170 -9.96 -24.19 5.68
CA TRP A 170 -10.63 -22.95 5.27
C TRP A 170 -11.81 -23.23 4.33
N LYS A 171 -11.63 -24.14 3.36
CA LYS A 171 -12.69 -24.59 2.45
C LYS A 171 -13.84 -25.24 3.20
N THR A 172 -13.54 -26.07 4.22
CA THR A 172 -14.55 -26.81 4.99
C THR A 172 -15.34 -25.89 5.93
N HIS A 173 -14.68 -24.90 6.55
CA HIS A 173 -15.29 -24.06 7.58
C HIS A 173 -15.74 -22.68 7.05
N GLY A 174 -15.38 -22.33 5.83
CA GLY A 174 -15.71 -21.04 5.18
C GLY A 174 -14.95 -19.84 5.73
N VAL A 175 -14.24 -19.97 6.85
CA VAL A 175 -13.54 -18.89 7.52
C VAL A 175 -12.31 -19.41 8.28
N VAL A 176 -11.24 -18.61 8.25
CA VAL A 176 -10.11 -18.71 9.18
C VAL A 176 -9.94 -17.39 9.93
N TYR A 177 -9.21 -17.42 11.04
CA TYR A 177 -9.01 -16.23 11.87
C TYR A 177 -7.53 -15.93 12.01
N VAL A 178 -7.16 -14.68 11.77
CA VAL A 178 -5.79 -14.18 11.96
C VAL A 178 -5.76 -13.28 13.19
N LYS A 179 -4.92 -13.64 14.16
CA LYS A 179 -4.77 -12.86 15.38
C LYS A 179 -4.08 -11.52 15.09
N ASN A 180 -4.65 -10.45 15.60
CA ASN A 180 -3.95 -9.18 15.72
C ASN A 180 -3.15 -9.19 17.02
N SER A 181 -1.83 -9.29 16.95
CA SER A 181 -0.95 -9.36 18.12
C SER A 181 -1.03 -8.11 19.01
N ARG A 182 -1.34 -6.94 18.43
CA ARG A 182 -1.47 -5.68 19.15
C ARG A 182 -2.73 -5.62 20.04
N THR A 183 -3.87 -6.01 19.49
CA THR A 183 -5.17 -5.88 20.18
C THR A 183 -5.66 -7.20 20.78
N GLY A 184 -5.05 -8.32 20.41
CA GLY A 184 -5.54 -9.67 20.76
C GLY A 184 -6.78 -10.12 19.98
N GLN A 185 -7.36 -9.26 19.15
CA GLN A 185 -8.56 -9.52 18.37
C GLN A 185 -8.28 -10.53 17.25
N ASN A 186 -9.24 -11.41 16.98
CA ASN A 186 -9.19 -12.34 15.86
C ASN A 186 -9.94 -11.76 14.66
N PHE A 187 -9.23 -11.57 13.56
CA PHE A 187 -9.77 -11.04 12.31
C PHE A 187 -10.20 -12.19 11.40
N PRO A 188 -11.46 -12.23 10.94
CA PRO A 188 -11.92 -13.25 10.03
C PRO A 188 -11.30 -13.05 8.63
N MET A 189 -11.07 -14.16 7.94
CA MET A 189 -10.82 -14.19 6.49
C MET A 189 -11.73 -15.24 5.90
N TYR A 190 -12.70 -14.83 5.08
CA TYR A 190 -13.66 -15.74 4.47
C TYR A 190 -13.06 -16.46 3.26
N TYR A 191 -13.55 -17.66 2.97
CA TYR A 191 -13.01 -18.53 1.91
C TYR A 191 -13.04 -17.88 0.52
N GLN A 192 -13.88 -16.87 0.29
CA GLN A 192 -13.89 -16.08 -0.95
C GLN A 192 -12.52 -15.44 -1.28
N PHE A 193 -11.65 -15.22 -0.30
CA PHE A 193 -10.28 -14.77 -0.53
C PHE A 193 -9.48 -15.81 -1.34
N VAL A 194 -9.63 -17.09 -1.00
CA VAL A 194 -9.04 -18.21 -1.75
C VAL A 194 -9.68 -18.35 -3.12
N GLU A 195 -11.01 -18.22 -3.21
CA GLU A 195 -11.72 -18.31 -4.49
C GLU A 195 -11.31 -17.20 -5.45
N ASP A 196 -11.13 -15.98 -4.95
CA ASP A 196 -10.61 -14.86 -5.74
C ASP A 196 -9.20 -15.14 -6.24
N PHE A 197 -8.31 -15.61 -5.36
CA PHE A 197 -6.94 -15.96 -5.70
C PHE A 197 -6.89 -17.05 -6.79
N LEU A 198 -7.59 -18.16 -6.58
CA LEU A 198 -7.58 -19.28 -7.55
C LEU A 198 -8.21 -18.91 -8.90
N ARG A 199 -9.25 -18.05 -8.90
CA ARG A 199 -9.89 -17.56 -10.13
C ARG A 199 -8.96 -16.66 -10.94
N ASN A 200 -8.09 -15.93 -10.26
CA ASN A 200 -7.18 -14.95 -10.84
C ASN A 200 -5.70 -15.33 -10.65
N GLU A 201 -5.39 -16.61 -10.45
CA GLU A 201 -4.06 -17.10 -10.09
C GLU A 201 -2.97 -16.54 -11.02
N GLU A 202 -3.18 -16.60 -12.34
CA GLU A 202 -2.24 -16.08 -13.33
C GLU A 202 -1.97 -14.56 -13.21
N ARG A 203 -2.99 -13.77 -12.79
CA ARG A 203 -2.87 -12.34 -12.56
C ARG A 203 -2.03 -12.04 -11.32
N PHE A 204 -2.12 -12.90 -10.30
CA PHE A 204 -1.50 -12.68 -9.00
C PHE A 204 -0.08 -13.27 -8.87
N VAL A 205 0.51 -13.78 -9.97
CA VAL A 205 1.92 -14.19 -10.01
C VAL A 205 2.81 -12.96 -10.08
N ILE A 206 3.39 -12.59 -8.92
CA ILE A 206 4.22 -11.36 -8.79
C ILE A 206 5.45 -11.42 -9.71
N GLU A 207 6.08 -12.61 -9.88
CA GLU A 207 7.18 -12.81 -10.83
C GLU A 207 6.79 -12.39 -12.26
N LYS A 208 5.62 -12.84 -12.74
CA LYS A 208 5.13 -12.47 -14.08
C LYS A 208 4.79 -10.98 -14.17
N ALA A 209 4.27 -10.41 -13.10
CA ALA A 209 3.94 -8.99 -13.05
C ALA A 209 5.19 -8.11 -13.09
N ILE A 210 6.16 -8.35 -12.19
CA ILE A 210 7.37 -7.53 -12.11
C ILE A 210 8.22 -7.61 -13.38
N SER A 211 8.23 -8.76 -14.07
CA SER A 211 8.93 -8.93 -15.35
C SER A 211 8.32 -8.10 -16.49
N LYS A 212 7.06 -7.67 -16.36
CA LYS A 212 6.37 -6.78 -17.32
C LYS A 212 6.53 -5.31 -16.98
N VAL A 213 6.88 -4.97 -15.75
CA VAL A 213 7.05 -3.57 -15.32
C VAL A 213 8.23 -2.96 -16.06
N GLN A 214 7.97 -1.92 -16.87
CA GLN A 214 8.99 -1.16 -17.60
C GLN A 214 9.43 0.08 -16.83
N GLN A 215 8.65 0.51 -15.86
CA GLN A 215 8.84 1.71 -15.07
C GLN A 215 10.08 1.58 -14.18
N PRO A 216 10.80 2.68 -13.94
CA PRO A 216 11.83 2.75 -12.92
C PRO A 216 11.29 2.22 -11.58
N THR A 217 12.06 1.36 -10.94
CA THR A 217 11.62 0.62 -9.75
C THR A 217 12.68 0.66 -8.66
N LEU A 218 12.26 0.89 -7.41
CA LEU A 218 13.08 0.83 -6.22
C LEU A 218 12.49 -0.18 -5.22
N PHE A 219 13.28 -1.12 -4.77
CA PHE A 219 12.96 -2.00 -3.64
C PHE A 219 13.70 -1.53 -2.40
N VAL A 220 12.98 -1.33 -1.28
CA VAL A 220 13.54 -0.98 0.04
C VAL A 220 13.19 -2.07 1.02
N HIS A 221 14.19 -2.62 1.73
CA HIS A 221 13.95 -3.72 2.67
C HIS A 221 14.94 -3.70 3.82
N GLY A 222 14.46 -4.10 5.02
CA GLY A 222 15.27 -4.22 6.21
C GLY A 222 15.88 -5.62 6.39
N THR A 223 17.12 -5.72 6.90
CA THR A 223 17.75 -7.03 7.12
C THR A 223 17.19 -7.82 8.30
N ASN A 224 16.52 -7.15 9.25
CA ASN A 224 15.87 -7.77 10.41
C ASN A 224 14.35 -7.85 10.27
N ASP A 225 13.84 -7.89 9.04
CA ASP A 225 12.42 -8.09 8.81
C ASP A 225 12.03 -9.54 9.13
N GLU A 226 11.29 -9.71 10.24
CA GLU A 226 10.80 -11.02 10.71
C GLU A 226 9.46 -11.41 10.07
N THR A 227 8.79 -10.47 9.39
CA THR A 227 7.49 -10.70 8.76
C THR A 227 7.63 -11.12 7.30
N VAL A 228 8.45 -10.38 6.55
CA VAL A 228 8.82 -10.69 5.17
C VAL A 228 10.34 -10.71 5.10
N ASN A 229 10.92 -11.91 4.99
CA ASN A 229 12.37 -12.06 4.96
C ASN A 229 12.98 -11.27 3.80
N ILE A 230 14.17 -10.67 4.03
CA ILE A 230 14.93 -9.88 3.03
C ILE A 230 15.15 -10.62 1.70
N ASN A 231 15.14 -11.95 1.70
CA ASN A 231 15.21 -12.75 0.48
C ASN A 231 14.10 -12.40 -0.52
N ALA A 232 12.96 -11.88 -0.06
CA ALA A 232 11.90 -11.39 -0.93
C ALA A 232 12.39 -10.23 -1.82
N ALA A 233 13.14 -9.29 -1.26
CA ALA A 233 13.71 -8.19 -2.04
C ALA A 233 14.81 -8.66 -3.00
N PHE A 234 15.63 -9.62 -2.59
CA PHE A 234 16.62 -10.23 -3.47
C PHE A 234 15.97 -10.96 -4.64
N GLN A 235 14.87 -11.69 -4.39
CA GLN A 235 14.12 -12.38 -5.44
C GLN A 235 13.46 -11.40 -6.41
N LEU A 236 12.85 -10.33 -5.91
CA LEU A 236 12.29 -9.25 -6.75
C LEU A 236 13.38 -8.60 -7.62
N LYS A 237 14.56 -8.37 -7.04
CA LYS A 237 15.73 -7.82 -7.76
C LYS A 237 16.28 -8.80 -8.82
N GLU A 238 16.24 -10.08 -8.56
CA GLU A 238 16.60 -11.11 -9.54
C GLU A 238 15.66 -11.11 -10.76
N TRP A 239 14.34 -10.98 -10.51
CA TRP A 239 13.33 -10.92 -11.59
C TRP A 239 13.32 -9.58 -12.33
N LYS A 240 13.82 -8.49 -11.71
CA LYS A 240 13.96 -7.16 -12.32
C LYS A 240 15.36 -6.60 -12.07
N PRO A 241 16.38 -7.06 -12.82
CA PRO A 241 17.78 -6.70 -12.56
C PRO A 241 18.10 -5.22 -12.68
N GLU A 242 17.34 -4.45 -13.48
CA GLU A 242 17.51 -3.01 -13.64
C GLU A 242 16.93 -2.18 -12.49
N ALA A 243 16.09 -2.76 -11.63
CA ALA A 243 15.55 -2.03 -10.47
C ALA A 243 16.66 -1.67 -9.47
N TYR A 244 16.48 -0.60 -8.73
CA TYR A 244 17.32 -0.28 -7.58
C TYR A 244 16.92 -1.13 -6.37
N LEU A 245 17.90 -1.48 -5.54
CA LEU A 245 17.68 -2.15 -4.25
C LEU A 245 18.38 -1.37 -3.16
N HIS A 246 17.63 -0.91 -2.18
CA HIS A 246 18.13 -0.24 -0.99
C HIS A 246 17.88 -1.11 0.24
N VAL A 247 18.96 -1.62 0.82
CA VAL A 247 18.94 -2.46 2.03
C VAL A 247 19.23 -1.61 3.24
N ILE A 248 18.38 -1.66 4.26
CA ILE A 248 18.58 -0.95 5.53
C ILE A 248 18.98 -1.97 6.60
N GLU A 249 20.22 -1.86 7.04
CA GLU A 249 20.79 -2.78 8.03
C GLU A 249 20.04 -2.71 9.35
N ARG A 250 19.66 -3.88 9.88
CA ARG A 250 18.93 -4.09 11.14
C ARG A 250 17.50 -3.52 11.18
N ALA A 251 17.01 -2.91 10.13
CA ALA A 251 15.63 -2.44 10.07
C ALA A 251 14.65 -3.62 10.09
N ASN A 252 13.53 -3.43 10.81
CA ASN A 252 12.44 -4.39 10.89
C ASN A 252 11.39 -4.14 9.79
N HIS A 253 10.29 -4.92 9.81
CA HIS A 253 9.21 -4.86 8.80
C HIS A 253 8.57 -3.48 8.60
N THR A 254 8.51 -2.66 9.65
CA THR A 254 7.90 -1.33 9.64
C THR A 254 8.93 -0.21 9.76
N PHE A 255 10.22 -0.54 9.59
CA PHE A 255 11.33 0.40 9.68
C PHE A 255 11.32 1.19 11.01
N GLY A 256 11.04 0.50 12.11
CA GLY A 256 10.93 1.09 13.45
C GLY A 256 9.57 1.74 13.76
N GLY A 257 8.66 1.81 12.78
CA GLY A 257 7.31 2.32 13.01
C GLY A 257 6.48 1.40 13.91
N THR A 258 5.67 2.01 14.77
CA THR A 258 4.72 1.32 15.67
C THR A 258 3.34 1.97 15.58
N HIS A 259 2.31 1.29 16.06
CA HIS A 259 0.98 1.89 16.18
C HIS A 259 0.38 1.56 17.56
N PRO A 260 -0.13 2.55 18.34
CA PRO A 260 -0.10 3.98 18.00
C PRO A 260 1.33 4.56 17.96
N PHE A 261 1.48 5.72 17.31
CA PHE A 261 2.75 6.43 17.20
C PHE A 261 2.55 7.86 17.72
N SER A 262 3.36 8.27 18.70
CA SER A 262 3.23 9.55 19.39
C SER A 262 4.41 10.50 19.20
N GLU A 263 5.45 10.03 18.51
CA GLU A 263 6.64 10.84 18.26
C GLU A 263 6.39 11.86 17.13
N GLU A 264 7.08 13.00 17.21
CA GLU A 264 7.01 14.04 16.17
C GLU A 264 7.93 13.75 14.98
N LYS A 265 8.91 12.87 15.15
CA LYS A 265 9.91 12.51 14.14
C LYS A 265 9.77 11.06 13.72
N LEU A 266 10.13 10.79 12.49
CA LEU A 266 10.21 9.41 12.00
C LEU A 266 11.29 8.62 12.75
N PRO A 267 11.10 7.30 12.96
CA PRO A 267 12.20 6.41 13.31
C PRO A 267 13.31 6.49 12.27
N GLU A 268 14.56 6.33 12.69
CA GLU A 268 15.74 6.48 11.83
C GLU A 268 15.69 5.63 10.56
N ASP A 269 15.28 4.36 10.68
CA ASP A 269 15.17 3.45 9.53
C ASP A 269 14.06 3.89 8.56
N LEU A 270 12.92 4.38 9.09
CA LEU A 270 11.83 4.86 8.26
C LEU A 270 12.17 6.21 7.61
N GLU A 271 12.92 7.06 8.30
CA GLU A 271 13.45 8.28 7.72
C GLU A 271 14.38 7.96 6.55
N ASN A 272 15.30 7.01 6.71
CA ASN A 272 16.20 6.52 5.68
C ASN A 272 15.41 5.97 4.46
N ALA A 273 14.42 5.10 4.68
CA ALA A 273 13.56 4.56 3.62
C ALA A 273 12.82 5.68 2.87
N THR A 274 12.32 6.68 3.60
CA THR A 274 11.57 7.82 3.06
C THR A 274 12.49 8.70 2.22
N ASP A 275 13.68 9.06 2.73
CA ASP A 275 14.64 9.92 2.02
C ASP A 275 15.14 9.26 0.74
N LYS A 276 15.48 7.98 0.81
CA LYS A 276 15.91 7.24 -0.40
C LYS A 276 14.81 7.13 -1.45
N THR A 277 13.56 7.01 -0.99
CA THR A 277 12.41 6.99 -1.89
C THR A 277 12.21 8.36 -2.56
N ILE A 278 12.27 9.46 -1.80
CA ILE A 278 12.15 10.82 -2.30
C ILE A 278 13.26 11.12 -3.33
N GLU A 279 14.50 10.76 -3.01
CA GLU A 279 15.64 10.90 -3.95
C GLU A 279 15.33 10.19 -5.28
N PHE A 280 14.97 8.92 -5.23
CA PHE A 280 14.64 8.12 -6.41
C PHE A 280 13.45 8.70 -7.21
N LEU A 281 12.42 9.21 -6.56
CA LEU A 281 11.26 9.76 -7.26
C LEU A 281 11.55 11.11 -7.94
N LYS A 282 12.59 11.85 -7.51
CA LYS A 282 13.03 13.11 -8.11
C LYS A 282 13.96 12.95 -9.32
N GLU A 283 14.60 11.79 -9.50
CA GLU A 283 15.38 11.44 -10.69
C GLU A 283 14.50 11.34 -11.95
#